data_502e4defaaaf14775c2f26166625f2a9
#
_entry.id   502e4defaaaf14775c2f26166625f2a9
#
_cell.length_a   1.000
_cell.length_b   1.000
_cell.length_c   1.000
_cell.angle_alpha   90.00
_cell.angle_beta   90.00
_cell.angle_gamma   90.00
#
_symmetry.space_group_name_H-M   'P 1'
#
loop_
_entity.id
_entity.type
_entity.pdbx_description
1 polymer ?
#
loop_
_entity_poly.entity_id
_entity_poly.type
_entity_poly.pdbx_seq_one_letter_code
_entity_poly.pdbx_strand_id
1 'polypeptide(L)'
;MSRIRVAAGLVAAIALAAGSVSLESQTARPFRIEVSVPASLEAKALDGRVILVVSRRQTPEPRLAQMNGPNAQPMFGVDVDGLKPGQPAVIDASTRGWPVESLRDLPAGDYFMQATLNVYTTVTRADGHTIKVHLDQGEGQNYRTSPGNLVTNVEKVRIDPKAGGVVKIAFARKNPPIEPPRDTKYVRHIRFRSDILSAWWGTDIFLGAVALLPEGWAEHPTARYPIIYNHGHFPRTFGGIRETPPDPSSPEPQQRQQAAAHRFYQDWVSGKMGRVIILLIQHPTPFYDDSYAVNSQNNGPYGDALWQELVPRVEREFRGIPEPWARMTYGGSTGGWESLAWQIFYPDRLNGTWTFCPDPVDFRYFQLVDIYRDDNAFHPNSEWNRTPRRPWSRGLDDQVQMSQFDASRYEAVLGTGGRSGEQMDIFMATFGPVGPDGYPKLLYDKWTGVIDRSVAEYWRDHYDLRHIVERDWKTLGPKLVGKIHVFMGDQDTFLLEEATYQLQEFLESTKDPYYAGSFEIGRRQPHCYAGTPEFPGQRPEQRYIPRMIERMLMTAPAGADLSWRY
;
A
#
# COMPACT_ATOMS: atom_id res chain seq x y z
N MET A 1 -83.41 -35.27 35.77
CA MET A 1 -84.19 -35.04 37.01
C MET A 1 -83.37 -34.41 38.05
N SER A 2 -83.87 -33.33 38.60
CA SER A 2 -83.80 -32.71 39.93
C SER A 2 -82.68 -31.71 40.19
N ARG A 3 -83.01 -30.43 40.02
CA ARG A 3 -83.18 -29.33 41.03
C ARG A 3 -81.93 -28.87 41.77
N ILE A 4 -81.38 -27.72 41.42
CA ILE A 4 -81.54 -26.35 41.96
C ILE A 4 -81.29 -26.24 43.49
N ARG A 5 -80.29 -25.41 43.88
CA ARG A 5 -80.51 -24.34 44.86
C ARG A 5 -79.42 -23.28 44.77
N VAL A 6 -79.87 -22.03 44.68
CA VAL A 6 -79.17 -20.75 44.72
C VAL A 6 -78.82 -20.42 46.16
N ALA A 7 -77.63 -19.86 46.38
CA ALA A 7 -77.28 -19.09 47.57
C ALA A 7 -76.50 -17.83 47.18
N ALA A 8 -77.11 -16.70 47.44
CA ALA A 8 -76.50 -15.37 47.28
C ALA A 8 -75.51 -15.09 48.41
N GLY A 9 -74.34 -14.64 48.05
CA GLY A 9 -73.36 -14.21 49.00
C GLY A 9 -72.86 -12.79 48.62
N LEU A 10 -72.95 -11.83 49.53
CA LEU A 10 -72.50 -10.44 49.48
C LEU A 10 -71.05 -10.33 49.04
N VAL A 11 -70.77 -9.49 48.05
CA VAL A 11 -69.45 -9.08 47.68
C VAL A 11 -69.20 -7.70 48.27
N ALA A 12 -68.26 -7.59 49.25
CA ALA A 12 -67.74 -6.34 49.72
C ALA A 12 -66.64 -5.83 48.78
N ALA A 13 -66.88 -4.71 48.12
CA ALA A 13 -65.89 -4.05 47.27
C ALA A 13 -64.82 -3.35 48.14
N ILE A 14 -63.61 -3.89 48.10
CA ILE A 14 -62.37 -3.19 48.57
C ILE A 14 -61.76 -2.49 47.36
N ALA A 15 -61.86 -1.17 47.29
CA ALA A 15 -61.18 -0.32 46.32
C ALA A 15 -59.68 -0.24 46.69
N LEU A 16 -58.80 -1.02 46.05
CA LEU A 16 -57.37 -0.77 46.05
C LEU A 16 -57.06 0.30 45.00
N ALA A 17 -56.64 1.48 45.47
CA ALA A 17 -56.03 2.51 44.66
C ALA A 17 -54.64 2.03 44.21
N ALA A 18 -54.57 1.41 43.03
CA ALA A 18 -53.30 1.11 42.37
C ALA A 18 -52.72 2.43 41.80
N GLY A 19 -51.83 3.05 42.55
CA GLY A 19 -50.95 4.10 42.01
C GLY A 19 -50.06 3.50 40.96
N SER A 20 -50.35 3.72 39.68
CA SER A 20 -49.47 3.41 38.56
C SER A 20 -48.27 4.31 38.64
N VAL A 21 -47.19 3.80 39.23
CA VAL A 21 -45.85 4.40 39.05
C VAL A 21 -45.47 4.08 37.60
N SER A 22 -45.63 5.04 36.72
CA SER A 22 -45.06 5.03 35.39
C SER A 22 -43.54 5.06 35.57
N LEU A 23 -42.90 3.92 35.54
CA LEU A 23 -41.46 3.87 35.24
C LEU A 23 -41.32 4.34 33.78
N GLU A 24 -41.09 5.66 33.60
CA GLU A 24 -40.50 6.12 32.37
C GLU A 24 -39.16 5.39 32.24
N SER A 25 -39.13 4.38 31.39
CA SER A 25 -37.93 3.80 30.88
C SER A 25 -37.20 4.94 30.17
N GLN A 26 -36.28 5.61 30.88
CA GLN A 26 -35.29 6.44 30.23
C GLN A 26 -34.56 5.53 29.25
N THR A 27 -34.96 5.60 27.97
CA THR A 27 -34.18 4.95 26.91
C THR A 27 -32.79 5.53 26.99
N ALA A 28 -31.86 4.70 27.46
CA ALA A 28 -30.45 5.10 27.58
C ALA A 28 -30.01 5.69 26.24
N ARG A 29 -29.50 6.91 26.28
CA ARG A 29 -29.02 7.57 25.05
C ARG A 29 -27.95 6.65 24.43
N PRO A 30 -28.03 6.33 23.12
CA PRO A 30 -27.05 5.46 22.49
C PRO A 30 -25.63 5.98 22.71
N PHE A 31 -24.70 5.07 22.94
CA PHE A 31 -23.28 5.41 23.11
C PHE A 31 -22.71 5.99 21.81
N ARG A 32 -21.99 7.10 21.93
CA ARG A 32 -21.28 7.72 20.80
C ARG A 32 -20.04 8.47 21.25
N ILE A 33 -19.12 8.68 20.30
CA ILE A 33 -17.92 9.48 20.47
C ILE A 33 -18.03 10.69 19.54
N GLU A 34 -17.83 11.87 20.09
CA GLU A 34 -17.87 13.15 19.38
C GLU A 34 -16.44 13.68 19.29
N VAL A 35 -15.93 13.88 18.05
CA VAL A 35 -14.57 14.37 17.79
C VAL A 35 -14.68 15.75 17.14
N SER A 36 -14.20 16.81 17.79
CA SER A 36 -14.34 18.18 17.30
C SER A 36 -13.00 18.84 16.98
N VAL A 37 -13.03 19.83 16.07
CA VAL A 37 -11.90 20.69 15.74
C VAL A 37 -12.06 22.02 16.48
N PRO A 38 -11.16 22.38 17.43
CA PRO A 38 -11.18 23.68 18.05
C PRO A 38 -10.89 24.81 17.04
N ALA A 39 -11.61 25.93 17.12
CA ALA A 39 -11.39 27.10 16.26
C ALA A 39 -9.97 27.69 16.41
N SER A 40 -9.34 27.50 17.57
CA SER A 40 -7.95 27.89 17.80
C SER A 40 -6.91 27.04 17.05
N LEU A 41 -7.27 25.80 16.69
CA LEU A 41 -6.39 24.90 15.93
C LEU A 41 -6.58 25.08 14.41
N GLU A 42 -7.84 25.20 13.96
CA GLU A 42 -8.20 25.45 12.57
C GLU A 42 -9.50 26.27 12.51
N ALA A 43 -9.45 27.36 11.79
CA ALA A 43 -10.60 28.30 11.68
C ALA A 43 -11.50 27.98 10.48
N LYS A 44 -11.02 27.21 9.52
CA LYS A 44 -11.75 26.85 8.29
C LYS A 44 -12.47 25.51 8.47
N ALA A 45 -13.54 25.32 7.72
CA ALA A 45 -14.15 24.01 7.58
C ALA A 45 -13.22 23.06 6.83
N LEU A 46 -13.21 21.78 7.23
CA LEU A 46 -12.33 20.75 6.69
C LEU A 46 -13.14 19.63 6.05
N ASP A 47 -12.61 19.13 4.94
CA ASP A 47 -12.99 17.86 4.35
C ASP A 47 -11.96 16.79 4.76
N GLY A 48 -12.39 15.55 4.90
CA GLY A 48 -11.46 14.48 5.22
C GLY A 48 -12.12 13.26 5.83
N ARG A 49 -11.28 12.42 6.46
CA ARG A 49 -11.73 11.24 7.18
C ARG A 49 -11.22 11.24 8.61
N VAL A 50 -12.13 11.18 9.56
CA VAL A 50 -11.80 10.95 10.97
C VAL A 50 -11.62 9.45 11.20
N ILE A 51 -10.44 9.05 11.65
CA ILE A 51 -10.08 7.67 11.99
C ILE A 51 -9.83 7.64 13.49
N LEU A 52 -10.68 6.94 14.23
CA LEU A 52 -10.56 6.72 15.67
C LEU A 52 -9.97 5.33 15.93
N VAL A 53 -8.90 5.26 16.70
CA VAL A 53 -8.30 4.01 17.18
C VAL A 53 -8.52 3.86 18.68
N VAL A 54 -8.93 2.68 19.09
CA VAL A 54 -9.20 2.31 20.48
C VAL A 54 -8.27 1.19 20.90
N SER A 55 -7.52 1.36 21.99
CA SER A 55 -6.53 0.40 22.46
C SER A 55 -6.62 0.18 23.95
N ARG A 56 -6.28 -1.01 24.42
CA ARG A 56 -6.09 -1.27 25.87
C ARG A 56 -4.72 -0.84 26.38
N ARG A 57 -3.82 -0.40 25.47
CA ARG A 57 -2.46 0.05 25.79
C ARG A 57 -2.28 1.51 25.37
N GLN A 58 -1.52 2.25 26.18
CA GLN A 58 -1.16 3.64 25.86
C GLN A 58 0.04 3.71 24.92
N THR A 59 0.92 2.72 24.99
CA THR A 59 2.16 2.66 24.20
C THR A 59 2.17 1.39 23.34
N PRO A 60 2.42 1.50 22.04
CA PRO A 60 2.54 2.77 21.28
C PRO A 60 1.25 3.60 21.35
N GLU A 61 1.33 4.89 20.96
CA GLU A 61 0.10 5.72 20.81
C GLU A 61 -0.94 4.97 19.97
N PRO A 62 -2.26 4.99 20.33
CA PRO A 62 -3.27 4.21 19.60
C PRO A 62 -3.23 4.38 18.08
N ARG A 63 -3.03 5.60 17.57
CA ARG A 63 -2.91 5.88 16.12
C ARG A 63 -1.70 5.21 15.46
N LEU A 64 -0.68 4.83 16.23
CA LEU A 64 0.54 4.16 15.77
C LEU A 64 0.53 2.65 16.06
N ALA A 65 -0.53 2.15 16.71
CA ALA A 65 -0.68 0.73 16.99
C ALA A 65 -0.88 -0.07 15.69
N GLN A 66 -0.66 -1.38 15.79
CA GLN A 66 -0.96 -2.30 14.69
C GLN A 66 -2.46 -2.29 14.40
N MET A 67 -2.83 -2.07 13.13
CA MET A 67 -4.21 -1.98 12.67
C MET A 67 -4.62 -3.12 11.74
N ASN A 68 -3.71 -4.02 11.40
CA ASN A 68 -3.96 -5.21 10.58
C ASN A 68 -3.41 -6.48 11.26
N GLY A 69 -3.85 -7.64 10.78
CA GLY A 69 -3.42 -8.94 11.30
C GLY A 69 -3.99 -9.29 12.69
N PRO A 70 -3.45 -10.34 13.34
CA PRO A 70 -4.05 -10.93 14.54
C PRO A 70 -4.09 -10.01 15.78
N ASN A 71 -3.21 -9.02 15.85
CA ASN A 71 -3.11 -8.09 16.96
C ASN A 71 -3.70 -6.70 16.68
N ALA A 72 -4.54 -6.61 15.64
CA ALA A 72 -5.15 -5.36 15.23
C ALA A 72 -5.96 -4.71 16.35
N GLN A 73 -5.82 -3.40 16.49
CA GLN A 73 -6.60 -2.61 17.44
C GLN A 73 -7.92 -2.16 16.79
N PRO A 74 -9.04 -2.12 17.53
CA PRO A 74 -10.29 -1.59 17.03
C PRO A 74 -10.14 -0.18 16.49
N MET A 75 -10.65 0.05 15.27
CA MET A 75 -10.70 1.36 14.65
C MET A 75 -12.06 1.60 13.99
N PHE A 76 -12.44 2.86 13.88
CA PHE A 76 -13.70 3.33 13.30
C PHE A 76 -13.42 4.54 12.43
N GLY A 77 -14.03 4.60 11.25
CA GLY A 77 -13.81 5.68 10.30
C GLY A 77 -15.10 6.36 9.85
N VAL A 78 -15.10 7.69 9.81
CA VAL A 78 -16.22 8.49 9.29
C VAL A 78 -15.71 9.61 8.39
N ASP A 79 -16.30 9.75 7.20
CA ASP A 79 -16.01 10.88 6.33
C ASP A 79 -16.66 12.16 6.86
N VAL A 80 -15.97 13.29 6.71
CA VAL A 80 -16.49 14.62 7.02
C VAL A 80 -16.39 15.51 5.78
N ASP A 81 -17.46 16.24 5.54
CA ASP A 81 -17.60 17.18 4.43
C ASP A 81 -17.96 18.55 4.99
N GLY A 82 -17.02 19.50 4.88
CA GLY A 82 -17.19 20.84 5.43
C GLY A 82 -17.33 20.87 6.96
N LEU A 83 -16.59 20.02 7.70
CA LEU A 83 -16.61 19.99 9.16
C LEU A 83 -16.18 21.35 9.75
N LYS A 84 -17.13 22.08 10.30
CA LYS A 84 -16.88 23.41 10.88
C LYS A 84 -16.23 23.33 12.26
N PRO A 85 -15.40 24.31 12.64
CA PRO A 85 -14.85 24.39 13.99
C PRO A 85 -15.96 24.31 15.06
N GLY A 86 -15.73 23.50 16.09
CA GLY A 86 -16.71 23.23 17.15
C GLY A 86 -17.82 22.24 16.80
N GLN A 87 -18.06 21.95 15.53
CA GLN A 87 -18.98 20.88 15.11
C GLN A 87 -18.28 19.52 15.31
N PRO A 88 -18.95 18.52 15.93
CA PRO A 88 -18.35 17.21 16.08
C PRO A 88 -18.57 16.33 14.86
N ALA A 89 -17.54 15.57 14.47
CA ALA A 89 -17.70 14.33 13.76
C ALA A 89 -18.21 13.27 14.75
N VAL A 90 -19.26 12.56 14.39
CA VAL A 90 -19.93 11.59 15.27
C VAL A 90 -19.60 10.18 14.85
N ILE A 91 -19.06 9.43 15.80
CA ILE A 91 -18.80 8.00 15.67
C ILE A 91 -19.77 7.29 16.63
N ASP A 92 -20.68 6.50 16.09
CA ASP A 92 -21.74 5.82 16.86
C ASP A 92 -21.91 4.35 16.42
N ALA A 93 -22.99 3.73 16.83
CA ALA A 93 -23.29 2.35 16.53
C ALA A 93 -23.51 2.06 15.03
N SER A 94 -23.76 3.07 14.20
CA SER A 94 -23.88 2.96 12.75
C SER A 94 -22.55 3.09 12.02
N THR A 95 -21.54 3.66 12.68
CA THR A 95 -20.19 3.80 12.13
C THR A 95 -19.52 2.43 12.07
N ARG A 96 -19.09 2.07 10.87
CA ARG A 96 -18.44 0.78 10.65
C ARG A 96 -17.01 0.81 11.16
N GLY A 97 -16.60 -0.27 11.80
CA GLY A 97 -15.27 -0.47 12.35
C GLY A 97 -14.63 -1.79 11.91
N TRP A 98 -13.38 -1.96 12.28
CA TRP A 98 -12.61 -3.20 12.13
C TRP A 98 -11.53 -3.28 13.23
N PRO A 99 -11.18 -4.46 13.79
CA PRO A 99 -11.83 -5.77 13.64
C PRO A 99 -13.19 -5.88 14.38
N VAL A 100 -13.56 -4.87 15.15
CA VAL A 100 -14.86 -4.75 15.81
C VAL A 100 -15.79 -3.95 14.90
N GLU A 101 -16.85 -4.57 14.41
CA GLU A 101 -17.70 -4.00 13.35
C GLU A 101 -18.50 -2.76 13.80
N SER A 102 -18.84 -2.64 15.07
CA SER A 102 -19.61 -1.53 15.62
C SER A 102 -19.13 -1.13 17.01
N LEU A 103 -19.23 0.16 17.35
CA LEU A 103 -18.96 0.64 18.71
C LEU A 103 -19.76 -0.11 19.79
N ARG A 104 -20.97 -0.59 19.49
CA ARG A 104 -21.80 -1.37 20.41
C ARG A 104 -21.17 -2.69 20.83
N ASP A 105 -20.29 -3.24 20.00
CA ASP A 105 -19.67 -4.54 20.17
C ASP A 105 -18.35 -4.46 20.96
N LEU A 106 -17.90 -3.25 21.30
CA LEU A 106 -16.75 -3.08 22.17
C LEU A 106 -17.09 -3.59 23.57
N PRO A 107 -16.26 -4.47 24.15
CA PRO A 107 -16.45 -4.88 25.56
C PRO A 107 -16.36 -3.69 26.52
N ALA A 108 -17.19 -3.65 27.53
CA ALA A 108 -17.07 -2.63 28.56
C ALA A 108 -15.71 -2.68 29.25
N GLY A 109 -15.08 -1.52 29.46
CA GLY A 109 -13.73 -1.45 30.05
C GLY A 109 -13.05 -0.10 29.92
N ASP A 110 -11.81 -0.04 30.41
CA ASP A 110 -10.96 1.14 30.26
C ASP A 110 -10.13 1.01 28.99
N TYR A 111 -10.07 2.10 28.22
CA TYR A 111 -9.38 2.18 26.94
C TYR A 111 -8.58 3.47 26.82
N PHE A 112 -7.57 3.43 25.99
CA PHE A 112 -6.90 4.60 25.43
C PHE A 112 -7.42 4.80 24.01
N MET A 113 -7.82 6.02 23.66
CA MET A 113 -8.30 6.33 22.33
C MET A 113 -7.56 7.54 21.75
N GLN A 114 -7.44 7.56 20.46
CA GLN A 114 -6.85 8.65 19.70
C GLN A 114 -7.48 8.74 18.33
N ALA A 115 -7.81 9.96 17.88
CA ALA A 115 -8.32 10.20 16.54
C ALA A 115 -7.30 10.95 15.68
N THR A 116 -7.29 10.63 14.39
CA THR A 116 -6.61 11.38 13.34
C THR A 116 -7.65 11.86 12.33
N LEU A 117 -7.60 13.12 11.92
CA LEU A 117 -8.31 13.60 10.74
C LEU A 117 -7.33 13.63 9.56
N ASN A 118 -7.52 12.70 8.63
CA ASN A 118 -6.85 12.73 7.34
C ASN A 118 -7.53 13.79 6.46
N VAL A 119 -6.86 14.92 6.27
CA VAL A 119 -7.42 16.08 5.58
C VAL A 119 -7.37 15.87 4.06
N TYR A 120 -8.50 16.14 3.40
CA TYR A 120 -8.61 16.06 1.95
C TYR A 120 -8.61 17.44 1.30
N THR A 121 -8.06 17.49 0.10
CA THR A 121 -8.09 18.65 -0.80
C THR A 121 -9.03 18.32 -1.95
N THR A 122 -9.85 19.27 -2.34
CA THR A 122 -10.66 19.17 -3.55
C THR A 122 -9.79 19.44 -4.77
N VAL A 123 -9.76 18.51 -5.72
CA VAL A 123 -9.02 18.62 -6.98
C VAL A 123 -9.95 18.38 -8.15
N THR A 124 -9.69 19.07 -9.27
CA THR A 124 -10.41 18.85 -10.54
C THR A 124 -9.40 18.33 -11.56
N ARG A 125 -9.56 17.06 -11.95
CA ARG A 125 -8.66 16.38 -12.87
C ARG A 125 -8.94 16.76 -14.32
N ALA A 126 -7.97 16.50 -15.20
CA ALA A 126 -8.09 16.73 -16.64
C ALA A 126 -9.20 15.91 -17.33
N ASP A 127 -9.63 14.80 -16.72
CA ASP A 127 -10.77 13.98 -17.17
C ASP A 127 -12.14 14.61 -16.85
N GLY A 128 -12.15 15.77 -16.18
CA GLY A 128 -13.35 16.53 -15.80
C GLY A 128 -13.94 16.19 -14.45
N HIS A 129 -13.45 15.17 -13.73
CA HIS A 129 -13.95 14.82 -12.41
C HIS A 129 -13.37 15.72 -11.33
N THR A 130 -14.23 16.11 -10.37
CA THR A 130 -13.83 16.80 -9.14
C THR A 130 -13.98 15.85 -7.98
N ILE A 131 -12.88 15.56 -7.28
CA ILE A 131 -12.82 14.63 -6.17
C ILE A 131 -12.09 15.23 -4.97
N LYS A 132 -12.24 14.60 -3.79
CA LYS A 132 -11.55 14.98 -2.56
C LYS A 132 -10.56 13.89 -2.19
N VAL A 133 -9.28 14.22 -2.14
CA VAL A 133 -8.17 13.29 -1.87
C VAL A 133 -7.14 13.92 -0.95
N HIS A 134 -6.38 13.10 -0.25
CA HIS A 134 -5.18 13.55 0.44
C HIS A 134 -4.06 13.77 -0.59
N LEU A 135 -3.28 14.84 -0.43
CA LEU A 135 -2.12 15.14 -1.29
C LEU A 135 -0.83 14.91 -0.52
N ASP A 136 0.07 14.10 -1.08
CA ASP A 136 1.40 13.85 -0.51
C ASP A 136 2.22 15.14 -0.37
N GLN A 137 2.83 15.31 0.78
CA GLN A 137 3.74 16.42 1.09
C GLN A 137 5.18 15.96 1.39
N GLY A 138 5.53 14.71 0.97
CA GLY A 138 6.82 14.07 1.16
C GLY A 138 6.83 12.98 2.22
N GLU A 139 5.65 12.58 2.71
CA GLU A 139 5.51 11.47 3.68
C GLU A 139 5.21 10.12 3.03
N GLY A 140 4.91 10.07 1.72
CA GLY A 140 4.51 8.85 1.02
C GLY A 140 3.11 8.39 1.43
N GLN A 141 2.10 9.30 1.40
CA GLN A 141 0.67 9.00 1.68
C GLN A 141 0.37 8.36 3.05
N ASN A 142 1.27 8.45 4.01
CA ASN A 142 1.02 7.92 5.34
C ASN A 142 0.20 8.89 6.19
N TYR A 143 -1.14 8.72 6.24
CA TYR A 143 -2.05 9.60 6.96
C TYR A 143 -1.69 9.83 8.42
N ARG A 144 -0.97 8.88 9.08
CA ARG A 144 -0.54 8.99 10.48
C ARG A 144 0.50 10.10 10.68
N THR A 145 1.31 10.36 9.64
CA THR A 145 2.43 11.32 9.68
C THR A 145 2.27 12.46 8.68
N SER A 146 1.24 12.44 7.83
CA SER A 146 1.02 13.45 6.80
C SER A 146 0.93 14.84 7.41
N PRO A 147 1.71 15.82 6.90
CA PRO A 147 1.68 17.20 7.35
C PRO A 147 0.27 17.80 7.29
N GLY A 148 -0.08 18.57 8.30
CA GLY A 148 -1.38 19.22 8.37
C GLY A 148 -2.55 18.35 8.85
N ASN A 149 -2.41 17.03 8.85
CA ASN A 149 -3.40 16.14 9.46
C ASN A 149 -3.53 16.44 10.96
N LEU A 150 -4.78 16.42 11.46
CA LEU A 150 -5.05 16.74 12.85
C LEU A 150 -5.03 15.49 13.72
N VAL A 151 -4.51 15.63 14.94
CA VAL A 151 -4.37 14.51 15.89
C VAL A 151 -4.87 14.94 17.26
N THR A 152 -5.66 14.09 17.94
CA THR A 152 -6.05 14.31 19.34
C THR A 152 -4.92 13.93 20.28
N ASN A 153 -5.01 14.34 21.54
CA ASN A 153 -4.23 13.69 22.58
C ASN A 153 -4.69 12.23 22.76
N VAL A 154 -3.87 11.44 23.44
CA VAL A 154 -4.29 10.09 23.89
C VAL A 154 -5.18 10.29 25.13
N GLU A 155 -6.45 9.90 25.00
CA GLU A 155 -7.43 10.02 26.10
C GLU A 155 -7.69 8.65 26.74
N LYS A 156 -7.60 8.59 28.07
CA LYS A 156 -8.03 7.40 28.82
C LYS A 156 -9.51 7.54 29.15
N VAL A 157 -10.33 6.61 28.67
CA VAL A 157 -11.78 6.62 28.83
C VAL A 157 -12.32 5.26 29.25
N ARG A 158 -13.36 5.28 30.06
CA ARG A 158 -14.17 4.09 30.28
C ARG A 158 -15.28 4.03 29.26
N ILE A 159 -15.34 2.94 28.53
CA ILE A 159 -16.37 2.66 27.52
C ILE A 159 -17.31 1.60 28.09
N ASP A 160 -18.60 1.87 28.02
CA ASP A 160 -19.67 0.89 28.24
C ASP A 160 -20.82 1.19 27.25
N PRO A 161 -20.80 0.53 26.10
CA PRO A 161 -21.78 0.80 25.04
C PRO A 161 -23.24 0.53 25.49
N LYS A 162 -23.43 -0.39 26.47
CA LYS A 162 -24.77 -0.73 26.99
C LYS A 162 -25.32 0.33 27.94
N ALA A 163 -24.45 0.98 28.68
CA ALA A 163 -24.82 2.10 29.57
C ALA A 163 -25.18 3.37 28.79
N GLY A 164 -24.77 3.45 27.52
CA GLY A 164 -24.96 4.63 26.69
C GLY A 164 -24.06 5.79 27.10
N GLY A 165 -24.29 6.97 26.53
CA GLY A 165 -23.57 8.19 26.87
C GLY A 165 -22.77 8.79 25.71
N VAL A 166 -22.08 9.89 26.00
CA VAL A 166 -21.28 10.63 25.01
C VAL A 166 -19.87 10.85 25.55
N VAL A 167 -18.88 10.39 24.80
CA VAL A 167 -17.47 10.75 25.02
C VAL A 167 -17.13 11.87 24.05
N LYS A 168 -16.55 12.96 24.57
CA LYS A 168 -16.12 14.11 23.75
C LYS A 168 -14.61 14.20 23.78
N ILE A 169 -14.00 14.23 22.60
CA ILE A 169 -12.57 14.48 22.42
C ILE A 169 -12.36 15.59 21.39
N ALA A 170 -11.22 16.25 21.44
CA ALA A 170 -10.90 17.33 20.52
C ALA A 170 -9.50 17.14 19.91
N PHE A 171 -9.36 17.54 18.66
CA PHE A 171 -8.04 17.62 18.04
C PHE A 171 -7.18 18.64 18.77
N ALA A 172 -5.92 18.30 19.00
CA ALA A 172 -5.00 19.08 19.84
C ALA A 172 -3.81 19.65 19.06
N ARG A 173 -3.42 18.99 17.95
CA ARG A 173 -2.25 19.40 17.17
C ARG A 173 -2.42 19.02 15.71
N LYS A 174 -1.64 19.69 14.85
CA LYS A 174 -1.36 19.28 13.46
C LYS A 174 -0.05 18.51 13.40
N ASN A 175 0.03 17.54 12.53
CA ASN A 175 1.34 16.95 12.19
C ASN A 175 2.24 18.03 11.57
N PRO A 176 3.53 18.09 11.95
CA PRO A 176 4.47 19.07 11.42
C PRO A 176 4.84 18.78 9.96
N PRO A 177 5.38 19.76 9.23
CA PRO A 177 6.02 19.53 7.94
C PRO A 177 7.10 18.45 8.00
N ILE A 178 7.30 17.74 6.88
CA ILE A 178 8.39 16.77 6.75
C ILE A 178 9.70 17.53 6.54
N GLU A 179 10.68 17.25 7.39
CA GLU A 179 12.03 17.76 7.18
C GLU A 179 12.65 17.07 5.95
N PRO A 180 13.17 17.84 4.98
CA PRO A 180 13.85 17.27 3.83
C PRO A 180 15.02 16.39 4.26
N PRO A 181 15.22 15.22 3.66
CA PRO A 181 16.36 14.37 3.98
C PRO A 181 17.66 15.07 3.57
N ARG A 182 18.73 14.82 4.35
CA ARG A 182 20.03 15.40 4.08
C ARG A 182 20.83 14.54 3.10
N ASP A 183 21.48 15.20 2.14
CA ASP A 183 22.44 14.55 1.28
C ASP A 183 23.70 14.13 2.04
N THR A 184 24.30 13.01 1.62
CA THR A 184 25.60 12.54 2.11
C THR A 184 26.60 12.48 0.95
N LYS A 185 27.81 11.95 1.19
CA LYS A 185 28.77 11.71 0.09
C LYS A 185 28.17 10.84 -1.01
N TYR A 186 27.40 9.81 -0.64
CA TYR A 186 26.90 8.80 -1.55
C TYR A 186 25.41 8.93 -1.86
N VAL A 187 24.62 9.47 -0.95
CA VAL A 187 23.14 9.53 -1.11
C VAL A 187 22.74 10.96 -1.48
N ARG A 188 21.97 11.09 -2.54
CA ARG A 188 21.38 12.35 -3.02
C ARG A 188 19.87 12.20 -3.14
N HIS A 189 19.17 13.30 -2.88
CA HIS A 189 17.72 13.36 -2.96
C HIS A 189 17.30 14.41 -3.99
N ILE A 190 16.37 14.06 -4.84
CA ILE A 190 15.72 15.02 -5.72
C ILE A 190 14.22 14.97 -5.50
N ARG A 191 13.58 16.11 -5.55
CA ARG A 191 12.13 16.26 -5.59
C ARG A 191 11.79 17.45 -6.46
N PHE A 192 10.88 17.27 -7.38
CA PHE A 192 10.48 18.33 -8.30
C PHE A 192 9.00 18.19 -8.64
N ARG A 193 8.40 19.31 -9.01
CA ARG A 193 7.04 19.35 -9.52
C ARG A 193 7.01 18.70 -10.91
N SER A 194 6.13 17.73 -11.10
CA SER A 194 5.85 17.14 -12.40
C SER A 194 4.85 18.02 -13.15
N ASP A 195 5.20 18.49 -14.34
CA ASP A 195 4.30 19.29 -15.17
C ASP A 195 3.16 18.42 -15.75
N ILE A 196 3.49 17.20 -16.18
CA ILE A 196 2.53 16.23 -16.73
C ILE A 196 1.48 15.88 -15.67
N LEU A 197 1.90 15.47 -14.49
CA LEU A 197 0.98 15.06 -13.43
C LEU A 197 0.20 16.23 -12.84
N SER A 198 0.86 17.39 -12.68
CA SER A 198 0.18 18.58 -12.17
C SER A 198 -0.89 19.09 -13.13
N ALA A 199 -0.65 19.02 -14.43
CA ALA A 199 -1.66 19.35 -15.42
C ALA A 199 -2.84 18.36 -15.39
N TRP A 200 -2.58 17.07 -15.17
CA TRP A 200 -3.63 16.06 -15.09
C TRP A 200 -4.45 16.18 -13.79
N TRP A 201 -3.79 16.39 -12.64
CA TRP A 201 -4.46 16.49 -11.34
C TRP A 201 -5.08 17.86 -11.04
N GLY A 202 -4.77 18.90 -11.83
CA GLY A 202 -5.21 20.28 -11.57
C GLY A 202 -4.61 20.90 -10.32
N THR A 203 -3.54 20.34 -9.79
CA THR A 203 -2.81 20.79 -8.59
C THR A 203 -1.35 20.31 -8.68
N ASP A 204 -0.47 20.88 -7.85
CA ASP A 204 0.93 20.47 -7.84
C ASP A 204 1.11 19.03 -7.38
N ILE A 205 1.69 18.20 -8.24
CA ILE A 205 2.11 16.83 -7.96
C ILE A 205 3.63 16.74 -8.13
N PHE A 206 4.27 16.00 -7.25
CA PHE A 206 5.73 15.90 -7.21
C PHE A 206 6.21 14.49 -7.50
N LEU A 207 7.28 14.40 -8.26
CA LEU A 207 8.12 13.21 -8.41
C LEU A 207 9.44 13.43 -7.69
N GLY A 208 10.09 12.34 -7.33
CA GLY A 208 11.40 12.40 -6.71
C GLY A 208 12.18 11.11 -6.88
N ALA A 209 13.40 11.13 -6.35
CA ALA A 209 14.22 9.94 -6.29
C ALA A 209 15.29 10.06 -5.19
N VAL A 210 15.74 8.91 -4.71
CA VAL A 210 16.92 8.79 -3.86
C VAL A 210 18.00 8.06 -4.67
N ALA A 211 19.10 8.75 -4.97
CA ALA A 211 20.21 8.21 -5.74
C ALA A 211 21.34 7.76 -4.81
N LEU A 212 21.83 6.52 -4.97
CA LEU A 212 23.08 6.06 -4.39
C LEU A 212 24.18 6.16 -5.46
N LEU A 213 25.13 7.06 -5.24
CA LEU A 213 26.24 7.35 -6.15
C LEU A 213 27.43 6.42 -5.88
N PRO A 214 28.17 5.98 -6.91
CA PRO A 214 29.37 5.15 -6.73
C PRO A 214 30.55 5.93 -6.15
N GLU A 215 31.49 5.21 -5.54
CA GLU A 215 32.76 5.80 -5.13
C GLU A 215 33.50 6.37 -6.35
N GLY A 216 34.13 7.52 -6.19
CA GLY A 216 34.85 8.24 -7.26
C GLY A 216 33.93 9.11 -8.14
N TRP A 217 32.62 9.17 -7.86
CA TRP A 217 31.68 9.97 -8.66
C TRP A 217 32.08 11.46 -8.72
N ALA A 218 32.52 12.03 -7.61
CA ALA A 218 32.93 13.43 -7.54
C ALA A 218 34.33 13.66 -8.17
N GLU A 219 35.21 12.69 -8.03
CA GLU A 219 36.60 12.73 -8.50
C GLU A 219 36.74 12.53 -10.01
N HIS A 220 35.72 11.89 -10.65
CA HIS A 220 35.68 11.65 -12.10
C HIS A 220 34.51 12.41 -12.76
N PRO A 221 34.60 13.75 -12.88
CA PRO A 221 33.46 14.60 -13.29
C PRO A 221 32.98 14.39 -14.75
N THR A 222 33.82 13.77 -15.58
CA THR A 222 33.49 13.47 -17.00
C THR A 222 32.94 12.07 -17.19
N ALA A 223 33.06 11.20 -16.20
CA ALA A 223 32.53 9.84 -16.29
C ALA A 223 30.97 9.84 -16.29
N ARG A 224 30.40 8.95 -17.08
CA ARG A 224 28.95 8.70 -17.14
C ARG A 224 28.67 7.28 -16.66
N TYR A 225 27.53 7.07 -16.02
CA TYR A 225 27.26 5.85 -15.28
C TYR A 225 25.99 5.15 -15.77
N PRO A 226 25.97 3.82 -15.81
CA PRO A 226 24.73 3.07 -15.92
C PRO A 226 23.83 3.36 -14.72
N ILE A 227 22.51 3.34 -14.94
CA ILE A 227 21.52 3.52 -13.87
C ILE A 227 20.71 2.26 -13.70
N ILE A 228 20.57 1.82 -12.45
CA ILE A 228 19.69 0.72 -12.05
C ILE A 228 18.51 1.33 -11.28
N TYR A 229 17.34 1.28 -11.84
CA TYR A 229 16.10 1.80 -11.27
C TYR A 229 15.50 0.79 -10.32
N ASN A 230 15.40 1.15 -9.05
CA ASN A 230 14.73 0.37 -8.03
C ASN A 230 13.30 0.88 -7.84
N HIS A 231 12.36 -0.03 -8.00
CA HIS A 231 10.94 0.19 -7.79
C HIS A 231 10.47 -0.32 -6.42
N GLY A 232 9.39 0.24 -5.90
CA GLY A 232 8.75 -0.15 -4.66
C GLY A 232 8.10 1.02 -3.94
N HIS A 233 7.69 0.76 -2.71
CA HIS A 233 7.07 1.76 -1.83
C HIS A 233 7.96 2.98 -1.63
N PHE A 234 7.35 4.10 -1.25
CA PHE A 234 8.00 5.41 -1.13
C PHE A 234 9.26 5.38 -0.24
N PRO A 235 10.46 5.51 -0.81
CA PRO A 235 11.70 5.54 -0.04
C PRO A 235 12.00 6.95 0.45
N ARG A 236 12.24 7.13 1.74
CA ARG A 236 12.68 8.44 2.29
C ARG A 236 14.19 8.66 2.15
N THR A 237 14.95 7.59 2.15
CA THR A 237 16.40 7.58 2.01
C THR A 237 16.88 6.22 1.57
N PHE A 238 18.15 6.07 1.24
CA PHE A 238 18.73 4.76 0.97
C PHE A 238 19.06 4.05 2.29
N GLY A 239 18.08 3.29 2.82
CA GLY A 239 18.20 2.60 4.12
C GLY A 239 19.16 1.42 4.16
N GLY A 240 19.68 1.01 3.01
CA GLY A 240 20.51 -0.19 2.87
C GLY A 240 22.02 0.03 2.99
N ILE A 241 22.50 1.24 3.28
CA ILE A 241 23.92 1.58 3.39
C ILE A 241 24.24 2.16 4.77
N ARG A 242 25.36 1.75 5.36
CA ARG A 242 25.82 2.25 6.66
C ARG A 242 27.33 2.37 6.68
N GLU A 243 27.83 3.59 6.84
CA GLU A 243 29.28 3.87 6.84
C GLU A 243 29.98 3.35 8.11
N THR A 244 29.28 3.37 9.25
CA THR A 244 29.85 2.95 10.55
C THR A 244 29.57 1.47 10.85
N PRO A 245 30.46 0.79 11.59
CA PRO A 245 30.19 -0.56 12.09
C PRO A 245 28.87 -0.68 12.87
N PRO A 246 28.35 -1.90 13.06
CA PRO A 246 27.17 -2.12 13.90
C PRO A 246 27.34 -1.57 15.30
N ASP A 247 26.29 -0.97 15.85
CA ASP A 247 26.25 -0.52 17.22
C ASP A 247 26.10 -1.72 18.17
N PRO A 248 27.10 -2.03 19.02
CA PRO A 248 27.05 -3.17 19.91
C PRO A 248 25.97 -3.05 21.01
N SER A 249 25.44 -1.85 21.25
CA SER A 249 24.34 -1.63 22.22
C SER A 249 22.96 -1.91 21.64
N SER A 250 22.84 -2.05 20.32
CA SER A 250 21.55 -2.34 19.67
C SER A 250 21.10 -3.80 19.94
N PRO A 251 19.79 -4.10 19.93
CA PRO A 251 19.29 -5.48 19.97
C PRO A 251 19.86 -6.32 18.82
N GLU A 252 20.07 -7.62 19.06
CA GLU A 252 20.72 -8.54 18.11
C GLU A 252 20.13 -8.52 16.69
N PRO A 253 18.79 -8.51 16.47
CA PRO A 253 18.23 -8.39 15.12
C PRO A 253 18.65 -7.10 14.41
N GLN A 254 18.71 -5.99 15.13
CA GLN A 254 19.14 -4.70 14.61
C GLN A 254 20.65 -4.69 14.31
N GLN A 255 21.47 -5.31 15.16
CA GLN A 255 22.91 -5.46 14.90
C GLN A 255 23.15 -6.25 13.60
N ARG A 256 22.41 -7.35 13.35
CA ARG A 256 22.52 -8.12 12.10
C ARG A 256 22.16 -7.26 10.89
N GLN A 257 21.10 -6.47 10.98
CA GLN A 257 20.69 -5.56 9.90
C GLN A 257 21.74 -4.47 9.65
N GLN A 258 22.27 -3.87 10.71
CA GLN A 258 23.37 -2.88 10.63
C GLN A 258 24.64 -3.49 10.04
N ALA A 259 24.96 -4.73 10.39
CA ALA A 259 26.12 -5.45 9.85
C ALA A 259 25.98 -5.72 8.35
N ALA A 260 24.78 -6.11 7.88
CA ALA A 260 24.52 -6.28 6.47
C ALA A 260 24.65 -4.96 5.69
N ALA A 261 24.11 -3.86 6.23
CA ALA A 261 24.21 -2.53 5.64
C ALA A 261 25.67 -2.00 5.62
N HIS A 262 26.46 -2.31 6.64
CA HIS A 262 27.88 -1.93 6.70
C HIS A 262 28.73 -2.74 5.69
N ARG A 263 28.48 -4.06 5.56
CA ARG A 263 29.14 -4.86 4.52
C ARG A 263 28.79 -4.38 3.12
N PHE A 264 27.53 -4.04 2.89
CA PHE A 264 27.12 -3.43 1.62
C PHE A 264 27.91 -2.15 1.34
N TYR A 265 28.05 -1.26 2.33
CA TYR A 265 28.88 -0.04 2.21
C TYR A 265 30.32 -0.38 1.83
N GLN A 266 30.95 -1.35 2.51
CA GLN A 266 32.33 -1.74 2.22
C GLN A 266 32.51 -2.27 0.79
N ASP A 267 31.59 -3.12 0.33
CA ASP A 267 31.61 -3.63 -1.05
C ASP A 267 31.33 -2.51 -2.08
N TRP A 268 30.48 -1.53 -1.72
CA TRP A 268 30.16 -0.38 -2.57
C TRP A 268 31.38 0.53 -2.77
N VAL A 269 32.03 0.94 -1.68
CA VAL A 269 33.16 1.87 -1.74
C VAL A 269 34.45 1.23 -2.26
N SER A 270 34.60 -0.07 -2.13
CA SER A 270 35.76 -0.81 -2.70
C SER A 270 35.68 -0.98 -4.22
N GLY A 271 34.53 -0.66 -4.83
CA GLY A 271 34.27 -0.91 -6.25
C GLY A 271 34.02 -2.36 -6.62
N LYS A 272 33.94 -3.27 -5.65
CA LYS A 272 33.68 -4.71 -5.88
C LYS A 272 32.37 -4.97 -6.60
N MET A 273 31.36 -4.12 -6.36
CA MET A 273 30.07 -4.20 -7.02
C MET A 273 30.01 -3.49 -8.39
N GLY A 274 31.13 -2.89 -8.83
CA GLY A 274 31.15 -1.99 -9.99
C GLY A 274 30.66 -0.58 -9.67
N ARG A 275 30.73 0.31 -10.65
CA ARG A 275 30.37 1.72 -10.48
C ARG A 275 29.11 2.05 -11.27
N VAL A 276 27.99 1.85 -10.66
CA VAL A 276 26.64 2.17 -11.20
C VAL A 276 25.95 3.13 -10.24
N ILE A 277 24.88 3.76 -10.69
CA ILE A 277 23.97 4.52 -9.83
C ILE A 277 22.76 3.63 -9.54
N ILE A 278 22.39 3.49 -8.26
CA ILE A 278 21.08 2.91 -7.88
C ILE A 278 20.13 4.06 -7.62
N LEU A 279 18.97 4.04 -8.25
CA LEU A 279 17.96 5.07 -8.13
C LEU A 279 16.67 4.49 -7.58
N LEU A 280 16.30 4.87 -6.36
CA LEU A 280 15.01 4.54 -5.75
C LEU A 280 14.01 5.61 -6.17
N ILE A 281 12.93 5.22 -6.83
CA ILE A 281 11.94 6.13 -7.40
C ILE A 281 10.92 6.54 -6.34
N GLN A 282 10.50 7.82 -6.35
CA GLN A 282 9.41 8.34 -5.53
C GLN A 282 8.31 8.87 -6.46
N HIS A 283 7.16 8.21 -6.44
CA HIS A 283 6.01 8.53 -7.28
C HIS A 283 4.66 8.32 -6.56
N PRO A 284 4.48 8.96 -5.39
CA PRO A 284 3.24 8.82 -4.63
C PRO A 284 2.07 9.38 -5.42
N THR A 285 0.91 8.74 -5.26
CA THR A 285 -0.36 9.20 -5.81
C THR A 285 -1.25 9.72 -4.68
N PRO A 286 -2.33 10.45 -4.96
CA PRO A 286 -3.32 10.75 -3.95
C PRO A 286 -4.04 9.53 -3.33
N PHE A 287 -3.82 8.33 -3.88
CA PHE A 287 -4.41 7.08 -3.39
C PHE A 287 -3.42 6.22 -2.60
N TYR A 288 -2.09 6.35 -2.87
CA TYR A 288 -1.09 5.46 -2.28
C TYR A 288 0.32 6.05 -2.33
N ASP A 289 1.27 5.36 -1.67
CA ASP A 289 2.66 5.79 -1.58
C ASP A 289 3.48 5.54 -2.87
N ASP A 290 2.91 4.84 -3.85
CA ASP A 290 3.42 4.67 -5.22
C ASP A 290 2.28 4.67 -6.26
N SER A 291 2.62 4.59 -7.54
CA SER A 291 1.67 4.64 -8.66
C SER A 291 1.63 3.34 -9.48
N TYR A 292 2.28 2.27 -9.01
CA TYR A 292 2.59 1.10 -9.83
C TYR A 292 3.40 1.43 -11.11
N ALA A 293 3.97 2.63 -11.18
CA ALA A 293 4.83 3.14 -12.25
C ALA A 293 4.23 3.06 -13.68
N VAL A 294 2.91 3.02 -13.82
CA VAL A 294 2.19 2.93 -15.09
C VAL A 294 1.16 4.05 -15.24
N ASN A 295 0.70 4.27 -16.48
CA ASN A 295 -0.45 5.13 -16.74
C ASN A 295 -1.71 4.43 -16.26
N SER A 296 -2.64 5.16 -15.63
CA SER A 296 -3.95 4.64 -15.23
C SER A 296 -5.05 5.70 -15.34
N GLN A 297 -6.31 5.25 -15.42
CA GLN A 297 -7.43 6.19 -15.51
C GLN A 297 -7.61 7.01 -14.22
N ASN A 298 -7.31 6.44 -13.06
CA ASN A 298 -7.51 7.13 -11.78
C ASN A 298 -6.28 7.90 -11.31
N ASN A 299 -5.07 7.33 -11.45
CA ASN A 299 -3.82 7.99 -11.05
C ASN A 299 -3.33 8.99 -12.09
N GLY A 300 -3.70 8.82 -13.36
CA GLY A 300 -3.21 9.63 -14.47
C GLY A 300 -1.93 9.08 -15.12
N PRO A 301 -1.21 9.88 -15.88
CA PRO A 301 -0.10 9.44 -16.75
C PRO A 301 1.24 9.30 -16.01
N TYR A 302 1.29 8.52 -14.90
CA TYR A 302 2.52 8.35 -14.14
C TYR A 302 3.63 7.65 -14.92
N GLY A 303 3.29 6.63 -15.71
CA GLY A 303 4.29 5.99 -16.58
C GLY A 303 4.96 6.98 -17.52
N ASP A 304 4.18 7.84 -18.16
CA ASP A 304 4.70 8.89 -19.04
C ASP A 304 5.52 9.92 -18.29
N ALA A 305 5.06 10.38 -17.13
CA ALA A 305 5.78 11.35 -16.30
C ALA A 305 7.13 10.80 -15.83
N LEU A 306 7.18 9.53 -15.43
CA LEU A 306 8.44 8.88 -15.05
C LEU A 306 9.42 8.83 -16.24
N TRP A 307 8.96 8.45 -17.43
CA TRP A 307 9.83 8.33 -18.60
C TRP A 307 10.16 9.65 -19.27
N GLN A 308 9.30 10.65 -19.21
CA GLN A 308 9.51 11.93 -19.90
C GLN A 308 10.09 13.02 -19.00
N GLU A 309 9.89 12.94 -17.67
CA GLU A 309 10.37 13.95 -16.73
C GLU A 309 11.44 13.39 -15.78
N LEU A 310 11.17 12.30 -15.03
CA LEU A 310 12.09 11.80 -14.02
C LEU A 310 13.36 11.21 -14.65
N VAL A 311 13.23 10.25 -15.57
CA VAL A 311 14.38 9.55 -16.17
C VAL A 311 15.34 10.53 -16.83
N PRO A 312 14.92 11.45 -17.72
CA PRO A 312 15.85 12.42 -18.32
C PRO A 312 16.47 13.38 -17.30
N ARG A 313 15.74 13.72 -16.24
CA ARG A 313 16.25 14.59 -15.18
C ARG A 313 17.37 13.93 -14.39
N VAL A 314 17.17 12.70 -13.90
CA VAL A 314 18.16 11.98 -13.11
C VAL A 314 19.41 11.64 -13.96
N GLU A 315 19.22 11.29 -15.24
CA GLU A 315 20.34 11.04 -16.16
C GLU A 315 21.19 12.28 -16.41
N ARG A 316 20.59 13.47 -16.51
CA ARG A 316 21.36 14.73 -16.59
C ARG A 316 22.05 15.07 -15.27
N GLU A 317 21.32 15.00 -14.16
CA GLU A 317 21.81 15.45 -12.87
C GLU A 317 22.92 14.56 -12.34
N PHE A 318 22.80 13.25 -12.52
CA PHE A 318 23.77 12.28 -12.02
C PHE A 318 24.69 11.71 -13.11
N ARG A 319 24.70 12.29 -14.30
CA ARG A 319 25.54 11.85 -15.43
C ARG A 319 25.28 10.39 -15.84
N GLY A 320 24.00 10.03 -15.89
CA GLY A 320 23.57 8.74 -16.39
C GLY A 320 23.85 8.58 -17.89
N ILE A 321 24.04 7.35 -18.34
CA ILE A 321 24.12 6.99 -19.76
C ILE A 321 22.70 6.85 -20.28
N PRO A 322 22.22 7.71 -21.21
CA PRO A 322 20.83 7.75 -21.64
C PRO A 322 20.51 6.74 -22.74
N GLU A 323 21.07 5.54 -22.62
CA GLU A 323 20.93 4.47 -23.61
C GLU A 323 20.34 3.20 -23.00
N PRO A 324 19.51 2.44 -23.75
CA PRO A 324 18.83 1.25 -23.21
C PRO A 324 19.77 0.22 -22.61
N TRP A 325 20.95 -0.02 -23.21
CA TRP A 325 21.89 -1.02 -22.73
C TRP A 325 22.41 -0.74 -21.30
N ALA A 326 22.41 0.53 -20.88
CA ALA A 326 22.91 1.00 -19.58
C ALA A 326 21.80 1.19 -18.53
N ARG A 327 20.56 0.80 -18.84
CA ARG A 327 19.40 0.89 -17.93
C ARG A 327 18.92 -0.48 -17.55
N MET A 328 18.90 -0.75 -16.25
CA MET A 328 18.29 -1.94 -15.65
C MET A 328 17.23 -1.54 -14.65
N THR A 329 16.34 -2.46 -14.31
CA THR A 329 15.34 -2.24 -13.29
C THR A 329 15.25 -3.45 -12.34
N TYR A 330 14.88 -3.21 -11.10
CA TYR A 330 14.58 -4.26 -10.13
C TYR A 330 13.61 -3.77 -9.07
N GLY A 331 13.01 -4.69 -8.35
CA GLY A 331 12.12 -4.39 -7.23
C GLY A 331 11.55 -5.64 -6.60
N GLY A 332 10.94 -5.48 -5.43
CA GLY A 332 10.26 -6.56 -4.71
C GLY A 332 8.82 -6.20 -4.39
N SER A 333 7.93 -7.20 -4.33
CA SER A 333 6.51 -7.00 -4.04
C SER A 333 5.86 -6.08 -5.08
N THR A 334 5.24 -4.98 -4.68
CA THR A 334 4.80 -3.89 -5.57
C THR A 334 5.88 -3.52 -6.58
N GLY A 335 7.11 -3.26 -6.11
CA GLY A 335 8.24 -2.93 -6.99
C GLY A 335 8.65 -4.09 -7.90
N GLY A 336 8.36 -5.33 -7.53
CA GLY A 336 8.54 -6.49 -8.39
C GLY A 336 7.60 -6.42 -9.60
N TRP A 337 6.32 -6.15 -9.38
CA TRP A 337 5.36 -5.94 -10.44
C TRP A 337 5.75 -4.73 -11.31
N GLU A 338 6.09 -3.59 -10.69
CA GLU A 338 6.49 -2.36 -11.39
C GLU A 338 7.70 -2.56 -12.30
N SER A 339 8.75 -3.21 -11.78
CA SER A 339 9.98 -3.46 -12.53
C SER A 339 9.73 -4.38 -13.73
N LEU A 340 8.87 -5.38 -13.56
CA LEU A 340 8.46 -6.28 -14.65
C LEU A 340 7.57 -5.55 -15.66
N ALA A 341 6.61 -4.75 -15.19
CA ALA A 341 5.73 -3.94 -16.05
C ALA A 341 6.54 -2.94 -16.89
N TRP A 342 7.54 -2.27 -16.32
CA TRP A 342 8.42 -1.40 -17.09
C TRP A 342 9.16 -2.15 -18.19
N GLN A 343 9.68 -3.35 -17.90
CA GLN A 343 10.36 -4.16 -18.92
C GLN A 343 9.40 -4.61 -20.03
N ILE A 344 8.14 -4.91 -19.69
CA ILE A 344 7.13 -5.37 -20.67
C ILE A 344 6.58 -4.19 -21.50
N PHE A 345 6.21 -3.09 -20.85
CA PHE A 345 5.59 -1.94 -21.53
C PHE A 345 6.59 -1.05 -22.27
N TYR A 346 7.84 -1.02 -21.83
CA TYR A 346 8.91 -0.21 -22.42
C TYR A 346 10.14 -1.07 -22.80
N PRO A 347 9.96 -2.16 -23.58
CA PRO A 347 11.02 -3.17 -23.80
C PRO A 347 12.23 -2.63 -24.56
N ASP A 348 12.06 -1.55 -25.33
CA ASP A 348 13.13 -0.90 -26.08
C ASP A 348 13.92 0.12 -25.25
N ARG A 349 13.48 0.45 -24.03
CA ARG A 349 14.12 1.44 -23.14
C ARG A 349 14.98 0.83 -22.04
N LEU A 350 14.84 -0.49 -21.80
CA LEU A 350 15.49 -1.22 -20.72
C LEU A 350 16.23 -2.45 -21.22
N ASN A 351 17.30 -2.80 -20.56
CA ASN A 351 18.14 -3.96 -20.87
C ASN A 351 17.80 -5.21 -20.03
N GLY A 352 17.01 -5.08 -19.00
CA GLY A 352 16.58 -6.22 -18.18
C GLY A 352 15.97 -5.83 -16.84
N THR A 353 15.24 -6.77 -16.26
CA THR A 353 14.63 -6.68 -14.93
C THR A 353 15.01 -7.86 -14.05
N TRP A 354 15.25 -7.58 -12.75
CA TRP A 354 15.37 -8.55 -11.66
C TRP A 354 14.21 -8.35 -10.70
N THR A 355 13.19 -9.17 -10.87
CA THR A 355 11.90 -9.03 -10.21
C THR A 355 11.82 -10.01 -9.04
N PHE A 356 11.58 -9.50 -7.84
CA PHE A 356 11.48 -10.31 -6.62
C PHE A 356 10.04 -10.35 -6.15
N CYS A 357 9.53 -11.56 -5.83
CA CYS A 357 8.20 -11.75 -5.24
C CYS A 357 7.14 -10.76 -5.77
N PRO A 358 6.97 -10.63 -7.11
CA PRO A 358 6.09 -9.61 -7.67
C PRO A 358 4.65 -9.79 -7.18
N ASP A 359 3.93 -8.69 -7.02
CA ASP A 359 2.47 -8.68 -6.87
C ASP A 359 1.81 -9.44 -8.02
N PRO A 360 0.52 -9.81 -7.95
CA PRO A 360 -0.08 -10.74 -8.89
C PRO A 360 0.16 -10.34 -10.35
N VAL A 361 0.94 -11.15 -11.06
CA VAL A 361 1.28 -10.97 -12.49
C VAL A 361 0.31 -11.68 -13.42
N ASP A 362 -0.58 -12.51 -12.84
CA ASP A 362 -1.67 -13.21 -13.51
C ASP A 362 -2.91 -13.14 -12.60
N PHE A 363 -3.94 -12.45 -13.01
CA PHE A 363 -5.11 -12.22 -12.18
C PHE A 363 -6.10 -13.39 -12.11
N ARG A 364 -5.80 -14.54 -12.72
CA ARG A 364 -6.44 -15.83 -12.38
C ARG A 364 -6.06 -16.29 -10.96
N TYR A 365 -4.96 -15.73 -10.45
CA TYR A 365 -4.46 -15.94 -9.08
C TYR A 365 -4.20 -14.60 -8.40
N PHE A 366 -5.23 -13.76 -8.35
CA PHE A 366 -5.19 -12.54 -7.55
C PHE A 366 -5.33 -12.94 -6.07
N GLN A 367 -4.19 -13.34 -5.46
CA GLN A 367 -4.16 -13.90 -4.10
C GLN A 367 -5.19 -15.05 -3.93
N LEU A 368 -5.17 -16.03 -4.82
CA LEU A 368 -6.09 -17.17 -4.91
C LEU A 368 -7.55 -16.82 -5.29
N VAL A 369 -7.79 -15.62 -5.80
CA VAL A 369 -9.06 -15.25 -6.42
C VAL A 369 -8.88 -15.29 -7.93
N ASP A 370 -9.62 -16.13 -8.64
CA ASP A 370 -9.73 -16.03 -10.10
C ASP A 370 -10.76 -14.95 -10.43
N ILE A 371 -10.29 -13.72 -10.63
CA ILE A 371 -11.19 -12.58 -10.86
C ILE A 371 -12.01 -12.70 -12.14
N TYR A 372 -11.65 -13.63 -13.03
CA TYR A 372 -12.35 -13.88 -14.30
C TYR A 372 -13.46 -14.91 -14.19
N ARG A 373 -13.40 -15.80 -13.18
CA ARG A 373 -14.33 -16.93 -13.03
C ARG A 373 -15.10 -16.93 -11.72
N ASP A 374 -14.46 -16.45 -10.64
CA ASP A 374 -15.11 -16.38 -9.33
C ASP A 374 -16.18 -15.30 -9.29
N ASP A 375 -17.26 -15.54 -8.58
CA ASP A 375 -18.33 -14.56 -8.35
C ASP A 375 -18.07 -13.72 -7.11
N ASN A 376 -17.19 -14.19 -6.21
CA ASN A 376 -16.95 -13.57 -4.92
C ASN A 376 -15.48 -13.66 -4.52
N ALA A 377 -14.91 -12.53 -4.10
CA ALA A 377 -13.52 -12.44 -3.66
C ALA A 377 -13.30 -13.11 -2.28
N PHE A 378 -14.32 -13.20 -1.42
CA PHE A 378 -14.17 -13.69 -0.05
C PHE A 378 -14.33 -15.20 0.08
N HIS A 379 -15.14 -15.81 -0.78
CA HIS A 379 -15.47 -17.23 -0.72
C HIS A 379 -15.35 -17.86 -2.10
N PRO A 380 -14.84 -19.09 -2.21
CA PRO A 380 -14.99 -19.88 -3.43
C PRO A 380 -16.46 -20.09 -3.76
N ASN A 381 -16.75 -20.26 -5.06
CA ASN A 381 -18.10 -20.60 -5.51
C ASN A 381 -18.53 -21.94 -4.91
N SER A 382 -19.69 -21.95 -4.27
CA SER A 382 -20.25 -23.15 -3.65
C SER A 382 -21.76 -23.04 -3.56
N GLU A 383 -22.46 -24.08 -4.01
CA GLU A 383 -23.90 -24.14 -3.93
C GLU A 383 -24.42 -24.48 -2.50
N TRP A 384 -23.73 -25.39 -1.82
CA TRP A 384 -24.25 -26.00 -0.59
C TRP A 384 -23.43 -25.71 0.65
N ASN A 385 -22.12 -25.54 0.51
CA ASN A 385 -21.23 -25.44 1.66
C ASN A 385 -20.38 -24.17 1.58
N ARG A 386 -20.44 -23.35 2.62
CA ARG A 386 -19.51 -22.22 2.75
C ARG A 386 -18.15 -22.73 3.22
N THR A 387 -17.20 -22.70 2.31
CA THR A 387 -15.80 -22.89 2.63
C THR A 387 -15.27 -21.75 3.53
N PRO A 388 -14.14 -21.93 4.20
CA PRO A 388 -13.44 -20.83 4.86
C PRO A 388 -13.22 -19.64 3.91
N ARG A 389 -13.09 -18.45 4.48
CA ARG A 389 -12.74 -17.25 3.72
C ARG A 389 -11.39 -17.43 3.04
N ARG A 390 -11.27 -16.91 1.82
CA ARG A 390 -9.98 -16.90 1.11
C ARG A 390 -8.95 -16.12 1.89
N PRO A 391 -7.71 -16.65 2.00
CA PRO A 391 -6.61 -15.94 2.64
C PRO A 391 -6.19 -14.71 1.83
N TRP A 392 -5.81 -13.66 2.52
CA TRP A 392 -5.04 -12.53 2.00
C TRP A 392 -3.56 -12.67 2.38
N SER A 393 -3.29 -13.18 3.58
CA SER A 393 -1.94 -13.48 4.04
C SER A 393 -1.90 -14.73 4.91
N ARG A 394 -0.73 -15.40 4.89
CA ARG A 394 -0.45 -16.61 5.67
C ARG A 394 0.93 -16.56 6.32
N GLY A 395 1.15 -17.40 7.32
CA GLY A 395 2.46 -17.72 7.87
C GLY A 395 3.17 -18.83 7.08
N LEU A 396 4.44 -19.10 7.42
CA LEU A 396 5.21 -20.23 6.85
C LEU A 396 4.65 -21.63 7.22
N ASP A 397 3.71 -21.68 8.12
CA ASP A 397 2.96 -22.87 8.54
C ASP A 397 1.59 -22.98 7.85
N ASP A 398 1.36 -22.17 6.82
CA ASP A 398 0.11 -22.03 6.07
C ASP A 398 -1.10 -21.53 6.88
N GLN A 399 -0.90 -21.12 8.14
CA GLN A 399 -1.98 -20.54 8.92
C GLN A 399 -2.36 -19.16 8.38
N VAL A 400 -3.64 -18.99 8.08
CA VAL A 400 -4.18 -17.70 7.61
C VAL A 400 -4.03 -16.65 8.70
N GLN A 401 -3.33 -15.57 8.39
CA GLN A 401 -3.13 -14.43 9.30
C GLN A 401 -4.18 -13.35 9.06
N MET A 402 -4.62 -13.18 7.83
CA MET A 402 -5.66 -12.24 7.43
C MET A 402 -6.40 -12.79 6.21
N SER A 403 -7.71 -12.68 6.18
CA SER A 403 -8.53 -13.07 5.03
C SER A 403 -8.75 -11.89 4.07
N GLN A 404 -9.18 -12.17 2.84
CA GLN A 404 -9.61 -11.15 1.87
C GLN A 404 -10.74 -10.28 2.43
N PHE A 405 -11.64 -10.88 3.19
CA PHE A 405 -12.70 -10.16 3.89
C PHE A 405 -12.14 -9.17 4.91
N ASP A 406 -11.16 -9.59 5.73
CA ASP A 406 -10.57 -8.74 6.77
C ASP A 406 -9.77 -7.59 6.16
N ALA A 407 -8.97 -7.84 5.10
CA ALA A 407 -8.24 -6.82 4.36
C ALA A 407 -9.19 -5.77 3.77
N SER A 408 -10.28 -6.21 3.13
CA SER A 408 -11.28 -5.32 2.55
C SER A 408 -11.97 -4.45 3.60
N ARG A 409 -12.31 -5.02 4.76
CA ARG A 409 -12.94 -4.28 5.87
C ARG A 409 -12.00 -3.28 6.51
N TYR A 410 -10.75 -3.70 6.75
CA TYR A 410 -9.69 -2.84 7.25
C TYR A 410 -9.58 -1.57 6.39
N GLU A 411 -9.42 -1.74 5.09
CA GLU A 411 -9.28 -0.62 4.16
C GLU A 411 -10.54 0.23 4.04
N ALA A 412 -11.73 -0.38 4.04
CA ALA A 412 -12.99 0.37 4.00
C ALA A 412 -13.21 1.26 5.23
N VAL A 413 -12.62 0.90 6.38
CA VAL A 413 -12.62 1.76 7.58
C VAL A 413 -11.62 2.90 7.43
N LEU A 414 -10.45 2.68 6.82
CA LEU A 414 -9.44 3.72 6.60
C LEU A 414 -9.87 4.74 5.55
N GLY A 415 -10.54 4.31 4.47
CA GLY A 415 -10.97 5.21 3.40
C GLY A 415 -12.15 4.69 2.59
N THR A 416 -12.97 5.59 2.08
CA THR A 416 -14.01 5.32 1.09
C THR A 416 -13.51 5.74 -0.30
N GLY A 417 -14.09 5.21 -1.36
CA GLY A 417 -13.74 5.59 -2.74
C GLY A 417 -12.28 5.36 -3.11
N GLY A 418 -11.68 4.26 -2.62
CA GLY A 418 -10.28 3.92 -2.93
C GLY A 418 -9.23 4.76 -2.20
N ARG A 419 -9.60 5.45 -1.10
CA ARG A 419 -8.72 6.40 -0.40
C ARG A 419 -8.16 5.89 0.92
N SER A 420 -8.08 4.58 1.11
CA SER A 420 -7.51 4.02 2.34
C SER A 420 -6.00 4.29 2.50
N GLY A 421 -5.29 4.48 1.40
CA GLY A 421 -3.83 4.55 1.39
C GLY A 421 -3.19 3.18 1.59
N GLU A 422 -3.88 2.09 1.26
CA GLU A 422 -3.44 0.71 1.48
C GLU A 422 -3.53 -0.10 0.16
N GLN A 423 -2.97 -1.32 0.19
CA GLN A 423 -2.65 -2.13 -0.98
C GLN A 423 -3.84 -2.50 -1.89
N MET A 424 -5.00 -2.85 -1.31
CA MET A 424 -6.14 -3.25 -2.13
C MET A 424 -6.74 -2.06 -2.87
N ASP A 425 -6.74 -0.87 -2.24
CA ASP A 425 -7.25 0.33 -2.87
C ASP A 425 -6.34 0.84 -3.99
N ILE A 426 -5.00 0.70 -3.87
CA ILE A 426 -4.13 1.07 -5.00
C ILE A 426 -4.29 0.11 -6.17
N PHE A 427 -4.52 -1.17 -5.97
CA PHE A 427 -4.88 -2.08 -7.06
C PHE A 427 -6.14 -1.59 -7.78
N MET A 428 -7.19 -1.20 -7.02
CA MET A 428 -8.42 -0.65 -7.60
C MET A 428 -8.16 0.66 -8.35
N ALA A 429 -7.32 1.54 -7.81
CA ALA A 429 -7.00 2.84 -8.41
C ALA A 429 -6.12 2.68 -9.65
N THR A 430 -5.13 1.79 -9.63
CA THR A 430 -4.22 1.62 -10.77
C THR A 430 -4.85 0.79 -11.87
N PHE A 431 -5.39 -0.36 -11.52
CA PHE A 431 -5.85 -1.31 -12.53
C PHE A 431 -7.31 -1.11 -12.94
N GLY A 432 -8.12 -0.41 -12.11
CA GLY A 432 -9.53 -0.18 -12.37
C GLY A 432 -9.83 1.04 -13.25
N PRO A 433 -10.96 1.01 -13.97
CA PRO A 433 -11.46 2.20 -14.65
C PRO A 433 -11.98 3.24 -13.65
N VAL A 434 -12.13 4.49 -14.09
CA VAL A 434 -12.76 5.53 -13.29
C VAL A 434 -14.26 5.29 -13.16
N GLY A 435 -14.79 5.48 -11.96
CA GLY A 435 -16.23 5.45 -11.70
C GLY A 435 -16.92 6.77 -12.07
N PRO A 436 -18.25 6.77 -12.15
CA PRO A 436 -19.02 7.97 -12.53
C PRO A 436 -18.93 9.11 -11.52
N ASP A 437 -18.50 8.82 -10.31
CA ASP A 437 -18.23 9.77 -9.21
C ASP A 437 -16.78 10.28 -9.20
N GLY A 438 -15.96 9.83 -10.16
CA GLY A 438 -14.56 10.21 -10.29
C GLY A 438 -13.60 9.40 -9.41
N TYR A 439 -14.10 8.51 -8.56
CA TYR A 439 -13.28 7.58 -7.78
C TYR A 439 -13.07 6.25 -8.53
N PRO A 440 -12.10 5.42 -8.11
CA PRO A 440 -11.89 4.11 -8.72
C PRO A 440 -13.13 3.22 -8.68
N LYS A 441 -13.49 2.62 -9.82
CA LYS A 441 -14.50 1.57 -9.85
C LYS A 441 -13.90 0.29 -9.28
N LEU A 442 -14.48 -0.20 -8.18
CA LEU A 442 -13.94 -1.33 -7.46
C LEU A 442 -14.08 -2.64 -8.24
N LEU A 443 -13.06 -3.49 -8.19
CA LEU A 443 -13.10 -4.85 -8.73
C LEU A 443 -14.18 -5.69 -8.04
N TYR A 444 -14.37 -5.49 -6.73
CA TYR A 444 -15.41 -6.14 -5.96
C TYR A 444 -15.92 -5.22 -4.85
N ASP A 445 -17.17 -5.43 -4.45
CA ASP A 445 -17.74 -4.70 -3.32
C ASP A 445 -17.06 -5.12 -2.00
N LYS A 446 -16.46 -4.18 -1.29
CA LYS A 446 -15.68 -4.43 -0.06
C LYS A 446 -16.53 -4.98 1.10
N TRP A 447 -17.85 -5.00 0.98
CA TRP A 447 -18.75 -5.47 2.03
C TRP A 447 -19.35 -6.85 1.72
N THR A 448 -19.61 -7.15 0.47
CA THR A 448 -20.21 -8.41 0.02
C THR A 448 -19.22 -9.35 -0.65
N GLY A 449 -18.12 -8.83 -1.19
CA GLY A 449 -17.11 -9.56 -1.95
C GLY A 449 -17.54 -9.85 -3.40
N VAL A 450 -18.72 -9.39 -3.85
CA VAL A 450 -19.22 -9.64 -5.21
C VAL A 450 -18.32 -8.95 -6.22
N ILE A 451 -17.82 -9.72 -7.19
CA ILE A 451 -16.88 -9.26 -8.22
C ILE A 451 -17.64 -8.59 -9.37
N ASP A 452 -17.17 -7.41 -9.79
CA ASP A 452 -17.62 -6.76 -11.03
C ASP A 452 -16.83 -7.30 -12.21
N ARG A 453 -17.47 -8.16 -12.99
CA ARG A 453 -16.86 -8.81 -14.14
C ARG A 453 -16.32 -7.83 -15.19
N SER A 454 -17.00 -6.70 -15.40
CA SER A 454 -16.55 -5.68 -16.35
C SER A 454 -15.24 -5.01 -15.93
N VAL A 455 -15.02 -4.86 -14.63
CA VAL A 455 -13.76 -4.35 -14.08
C VAL A 455 -12.67 -5.40 -14.19
N ALA A 456 -12.97 -6.67 -13.91
CA ALA A 456 -12.02 -7.76 -14.07
C ALA A 456 -11.52 -7.90 -15.53
N GLU A 457 -12.40 -7.78 -16.52
CA GLU A 457 -12.04 -7.78 -17.94
C GLU A 457 -11.15 -6.58 -18.31
N TYR A 458 -11.45 -5.41 -17.76
CA TYR A 458 -10.59 -4.22 -17.97
C TYR A 458 -9.18 -4.45 -17.39
N TRP A 459 -9.07 -5.03 -16.18
CA TRP A 459 -7.77 -5.36 -15.59
C TRP A 459 -6.99 -6.34 -16.47
N ARG A 460 -7.65 -7.41 -16.97
CA ARG A 460 -7.02 -8.38 -17.86
C ARG A 460 -6.37 -7.74 -19.07
N ASP A 461 -7.13 -6.90 -19.74
CA ASP A 461 -6.72 -6.36 -21.05
C ASP A 461 -5.61 -5.32 -20.94
N HIS A 462 -5.48 -4.66 -19.76
CA HIS A 462 -4.57 -3.52 -19.58
C HIS A 462 -3.41 -3.81 -18.62
N TYR A 463 -3.55 -4.69 -17.62
CA TYR A 463 -2.59 -4.83 -16.53
C TYR A 463 -2.23 -6.25 -16.13
N ASP A 464 -2.92 -7.29 -16.61
CA ASP A 464 -2.50 -8.67 -16.41
C ASP A 464 -1.24 -8.95 -17.24
N LEU A 465 -0.08 -8.88 -16.59
CA LEU A 465 1.21 -8.94 -17.28
C LEU A 465 1.42 -10.26 -18.02
N ARG A 466 1.00 -11.38 -17.40
CA ARG A 466 1.08 -12.69 -18.03
C ARG A 466 0.17 -12.77 -19.27
N HIS A 467 -1.06 -12.30 -19.17
CA HIS A 467 -2.00 -12.25 -20.30
C HIS A 467 -1.46 -11.38 -21.44
N ILE A 468 -0.94 -10.19 -21.13
CA ILE A 468 -0.38 -9.26 -22.11
C ILE A 468 0.81 -9.88 -22.84
N VAL A 469 1.73 -10.49 -22.11
CA VAL A 469 2.93 -11.12 -22.70
C VAL A 469 2.53 -12.31 -23.58
N GLU A 470 1.57 -13.13 -23.16
CA GLU A 470 1.06 -14.23 -23.98
C GLU A 470 0.36 -13.74 -25.25
N ARG A 471 -0.55 -12.79 -25.11
CA ARG A 471 -1.30 -12.19 -26.23
C ARG A 471 -0.37 -11.59 -27.29
N ASP A 472 0.65 -10.88 -26.83
CA ASP A 472 1.50 -10.05 -27.69
C ASP A 472 2.90 -10.66 -27.91
N TRP A 473 3.12 -11.93 -27.58
CA TRP A 473 4.45 -12.56 -27.62
C TRP A 473 5.15 -12.44 -28.97
N LYS A 474 4.40 -12.52 -30.05
CA LYS A 474 4.95 -12.39 -31.40
C LYS A 474 5.71 -11.06 -31.63
N THR A 475 5.29 -10.00 -30.96
CA THR A 475 5.89 -8.66 -31.09
C THR A 475 6.76 -8.29 -29.88
N LEU A 476 6.40 -8.73 -28.68
CA LEU A 476 7.16 -8.47 -27.46
C LEU A 476 8.31 -9.45 -27.27
N GLY A 477 8.13 -10.72 -27.59
CA GLY A 477 9.11 -11.78 -27.37
C GLY A 477 10.51 -11.43 -27.90
N PRO A 478 10.67 -11.01 -29.16
CA PRO A 478 11.98 -10.60 -29.71
C PRO A 478 12.68 -9.50 -28.92
N LYS A 479 11.93 -8.63 -28.24
CA LYS A 479 12.43 -7.51 -27.43
C LYS A 479 12.73 -7.89 -25.97
N LEU A 480 12.22 -9.05 -25.52
CA LEU A 480 12.30 -9.51 -24.13
C LEU A 480 13.31 -10.64 -23.91
N VAL A 481 13.92 -11.18 -24.96
CA VAL A 481 14.90 -12.28 -24.87
C VAL A 481 16.01 -11.97 -23.86
N GLY A 482 16.13 -12.84 -22.84
CA GLY A 482 17.13 -12.74 -21.79
C GLY A 482 17.00 -11.54 -20.86
N LYS A 483 15.85 -10.86 -20.84
CA LYS A 483 15.65 -9.63 -20.04
C LYS A 483 14.85 -9.85 -18.76
N ILE A 484 14.17 -10.98 -18.59
CA ILE A 484 13.27 -11.24 -17.46
C ILE A 484 13.90 -12.26 -16.51
N HIS A 485 14.16 -11.83 -15.26
CA HIS A 485 14.68 -12.66 -14.19
C HIS A 485 13.77 -12.52 -12.97
N VAL A 486 13.14 -13.63 -12.55
CA VAL A 486 12.12 -13.62 -11.48
C VAL A 486 12.56 -14.51 -10.32
N PHE A 487 12.29 -14.05 -9.11
CA PHE A 487 12.59 -14.75 -7.86
C PHE A 487 11.32 -14.79 -7.02
N MET A 488 10.94 -15.97 -6.53
CA MET A 488 9.72 -16.17 -5.76
C MET A 488 9.93 -17.20 -4.67
N GLY A 489 9.45 -16.92 -3.46
CA GLY A 489 9.32 -17.95 -2.42
C GLY A 489 8.09 -18.82 -2.66
N ASP A 490 8.23 -20.15 -2.55
CA ASP A 490 7.10 -21.09 -2.74
C ASP A 490 6.11 -21.10 -1.57
N GLN A 491 6.40 -20.33 -0.50
CA GLN A 491 5.48 -20.04 0.60
C GLN A 491 5.34 -18.53 0.81
N ASP A 492 5.09 -17.82 -0.30
CA ASP A 492 4.89 -16.38 -0.24
C ASP A 492 3.78 -16.02 0.75
N THR A 493 4.04 -15.02 1.59
CA THR A 493 3.12 -14.58 2.65
C THR A 493 1.76 -14.13 2.10
N PHE A 494 1.75 -13.56 0.88
CA PHE A 494 0.56 -13.05 0.21
C PHE A 494 0.06 -13.95 -0.93
N LEU A 495 0.56 -15.21 -0.99
CA LEU A 495 0.14 -16.23 -1.95
C LEU A 495 0.35 -15.79 -3.42
N LEU A 496 1.46 -15.13 -3.69
CA LEU A 496 1.80 -14.57 -5.01
C LEU A 496 2.52 -15.58 -5.92
N GLU A 497 2.94 -16.71 -5.36
CA GLU A 497 3.67 -17.75 -6.09
C GLU A 497 2.85 -18.37 -7.22
N GLU A 498 1.53 -18.53 -7.03
CA GLU A 498 0.68 -19.15 -8.05
C GLU A 498 0.59 -18.30 -9.32
N ALA A 499 0.45 -16.98 -9.19
CA ALA A 499 0.51 -16.06 -10.32
C ALA A 499 1.88 -16.09 -11.02
N THR A 500 2.96 -16.22 -10.24
CA THR A 500 4.32 -16.33 -10.76
C THR A 500 4.54 -17.64 -11.51
N TYR A 501 4.00 -18.77 -11.04
CA TYR A 501 4.07 -20.06 -11.74
C TYR A 501 3.38 -19.98 -13.11
N GLN A 502 2.23 -19.31 -13.21
CA GLN A 502 1.56 -19.13 -14.49
C GLN A 502 2.41 -18.34 -15.50
N LEU A 503 3.12 -17.32 -15.03
CA LEU A 503 4.05 -16.57 -15.87
C LEU A 503 5.26 -17.42 -16.27
N GLN A 504 5.82 -18.20 -15.34
CA GLN A 504 6.93 -19.12 -15.59
C GLN A 504 6.57 -20.16 -16.63
N GLU A 505 5.44 -20.86 -16.45
CA GLU A 505 4.97 -21.89 -17.38
C GLU A 505 4.83 -21.34 -18.80
N PHE A 506 4.26 -20.15 -18.93
CA PHE A 506 4.14 -19.51 -20.25
C PHE A 506 5.51 -19.19 -20.84
N LEU A 507 6.36 -18.44 -20.14
CA LEU A 507 7.66 -17.99 -20.67
C LEU A 507 8.58 -19.15 -21.00
N GLU A 508 8.65 -20.19 -20.17
CA GLU A 508 9.46 -21.39 -20.43
C GLU A 508 8.91 -22.24 -21.58
N SER A 509 7.62 -22.12 -21.92
CA SER A 509 7.02 -22.81 -23.06
C SER A 509 7.31 -22.13 -24.41
N THR A 510 7.78 -20.88 -24.42
CA THR A 510 8.02 -20.11 -25.64
C THR A 510 9.14 -20.71 -26.49
N LYS A 511 9.02 -20.62 -27.82
CA LYS A 511 9.98 -21.23 -28.77
C LYS A 511 10.47 -20.29 -29.84
N ASP A 512 9.67 -19.33 -30.21
CA ASP A 512 9.96 -18.41 -31.32
C ASP A 512 9.57 -16.97 -30.95
N PRO A 513 10.52 -16.24 -30.31
CA PRO A 513 11.77 -16.73 -29.71
C PRO A 513 11.55 -17.42 -28.36
N TYR A 514 12.52 -18.21 -27.91
CA TYR A 514 12.61 -18.61 -26.50
C TYR A 514 12.96 -17.41 -25.64
N TYR A 515 12.32 -17.25 -24.47
CA TYR A 515 12.48 -16.05 -23.62
C TYR A 515 13.89 -15.86 -23.03
N ALA A 516 14.65 -16.96 -22.84
CA ALA A 516 16.05 -17.00 -22.38
C ALA A 516 16.35 -16.20 -21.08
N GLY A 517 15.35 -16.03 -20.22
CA GLY A 517 15.49 -15.44 -18.90
C GLY A 517 15.67 -16.52 -17.81
N SER A 518 15.29 -16.21 -16.56
CA SER A 518 15.41 -17.18 -15.47
C SER A 518 14.32 -17.01 -14.42
N PHE A 519 13.92 -18.14 -13.80
CA PHE A 519 13.14 -18.18 -12.57
C PHE A 519 13.96 -18.89 -11.48
N GLU A 520 13.96 -18.34 -10.28
CA GLU A 520 14.53 -18.96 -9.08
C GLU A 520 13.44 -19.05 -8.00
N ILE A 521 12.96 -20.27 -7.77
CA ILE A 521 11.94 -20.56 -6.77
C ILE A 521 12.60 -21.01 -5.48
N GLY A 522 12.42 -20.24 -4.40
CA GLY A 522 12.97 -20.52 -3.08
C GLY A 522 12.07 -21.45 -2.28
N ARG A 523 12.57 -22.69 -2.01
CA ARG A 523 11.81 -23.66 -1.24
C ARG A 523 11.59 -23.20 0.21
N ARG A 524 10.31 -23.17 0.66
CA ARG A 524 9.86 -22.74 1.98
C ARG A 524 10.32 -21.32 2.33
N GLN A 525 10.40 -20.46 1.33
CA GLN A 525 10.75 -19.06 1.51
C GLN A 525 9.50 -18.18 1.53
N PRO A 526 9.45 -17.22 2.43
CA PRO A 526 8.33 -16.28 2.54
C PRO A 526 8.40 -15.19 1.47
N HIS A 527 7.51 -14.22 1.59
CA HIS A 527 7.49 -13.01 0.78
C HIS A 527 8.84 -12.30 0.73
N CYS A 528 9.13 -11.69 -0.41
CA CYS A 528 10.38 -10.99 -0.73
C CYS A 528 11.64 -11.88 -0.74
N TYR A 529 11.49 -13.17 -1.07
CA TYR A 529 12.63 -13.99 -1.44
C TYR A 529 13.33 -13.40 -2.67
N ALA A 530 14.60 -13.07 -2.51
CA ALA A 530 15.44 -12.45 -3.53
C ALA A 530 16.63 -13.35 -3.91
N GLY A 531 16.39 -14.65 -3.93
CA GLY A 531 17.41 -15.66 -4.23
C GLY A 531 18.25 -16.08 -3.00
N THR A 532 18.87 -17.25 -3.11
CA THR A 532 19.72 -17.77 -2.04
C THR A 532 21.00 -16.95 -1.93
N PRO A 533 21.30 -16.35 -0.76
CA PRO A 533 22.52 -15.57 -0.59
C PRO A 533 23.76 -16.47 -0.67
N GLU A 534 24.83 -15.99 -1.29
CA GLU A 534 26.13 -16.69 -1.40
C GLU A 534 26.86 -16.73 -0.04
N PHE A 535 26.60 -15.73 0.83
CA PHE A 535 27.14 -15.67 2.18
C PHE A 535 26.13 -15.00 3.15
N PRO A 536 26.22 -15.28 4.46
CA PRO A 536 25.30 -14.73 5.44
C PRO A 536 25.24 -13.20 5.43
N GLY A 537 24.03 -12.64 5.35
CA GLY A 537 23.77 -11.21 5.33
C GLY A 537 24.15 -10.50 4.05
N GLN A 538 24.34 -11.23 2.95
CA GLN A 538 24.41 -10.66 1.61
C GLN A 538 23.08 -10.02 1.26
N ARG A 539 23.14 -8.80 0.73
CA ARG A 539 21.95 -8.13 0.20
C ARG A 539 21.71 -8.52 -1.25
N PRO A 540 20.45 -8.45 -1.74
CA PRO A 540 20.15 -8.74 -3.15
C PRO A 540 21.02 -7.95 -4.13
N GLU A 541 21.26 -6.68 -3.87
CA GLU A 541 22.06 -5.80 -4.71
C GLU A 541 23.50 -6.30 -4.87
N GLN A 542 24.12 -6.84 -3.80
CA GLN A 542 25.49 -7.39 -3.86
C GLN A 542 25.58 -8.63 -4.78
N ARG A 543 24.47 -9.36 -4.95
CA ARG A 543 24.39 -10.53 -5.82
C ARG A 543 24.08 -10.14 -7.27
N TYR A 544 23.17 -9.21 -7.49
CA TYR A 544 22.61 -8.96 -8.81
C TYR A 544 23.22 -7.82 -9.58
N ILE A 545 23.73 -6.79 -8.91
CA ILE A 545 24.39 -5.67 -9.60
C ILE A 545 25.56 -6.15 -10.48
N PRO A 546 26.47 -7.03 -10.01
CA PRO A 546 27.51 -7.57 -10.89
C PRO A 546 26.97 -8.28 -12.14
N ARG A 547 25.88 -9.05 -12.01
CA ARG A 547 25.22 -9.73 -13.14
C ARG A 547 24.53 -8.76 -14.10
N MET A 548 23.91 -7.70 -13.56
CA MET A 548 23.36 -6.62 -14.38
C MET A 548 24.46 -5.92 -15.19
N ILE A 549 25.60 -5.64 -14.55
CA ILE A 549 26.76 -5.04 -15.21
C ILE A 549 27.32 -5.96 -16.29
N GLU A 550 27.46 -7.26 -16.02
CA GLU A 550 27.89 -8.23 -17.01
C GLU A 550 26.99 -8.19 -18.25
N ARG A 551 25.67 -8.23 -18.06
CA ARG A 551 24.72 -8.08 -19.16
C ARG A 551 24.86 -6.74 -19.89
N MET A 552 25.00 -5.64 -19.17
CA MET A 552 25.24 -4.31 -19.77
C MET A 552 26.45 -4.35 -20.69
N LEU A 553 27.57 -4.93 -20.23
CA LEU A 553 28.80 -5.03 -21.01
C LEU A 553 28.66 -5.98 -22.23
N MET A 554 27.92 -7.08 -22.09
CA MET A 554 27.67 -8.01 -23.20
C MET A 554 26.81 -7.40 -24.31
N THR A 555 25.93 -6.46 -23.96
CA THR A 555 24.98 -5.85 -24.90
C THR A 555 25.34 -4.41 -25.28
N ALA A 556 26.41 -3.87 -24.71
CA ALA A 556 26.89 -2.54 -25.04
C ALA A 556 27.27 -2.45 -26.53
N PRO A 557 26.81 -1.43 -27.25
CA PRO A 557 27.17 -1.25 -28.65
C PRO A 557 28.66 -0.92 -28.80
N ALA A 558 29.20 -1.11 -30.00
CA ALA A 558 30.57 -0.70 -30.30
C ALA A 558 30.72 0.82 -30.09
N GLY A 559 31.73 1.22 -29.31
CA GLY A 559 31.97 2.62 -28.95
C GLY A 559 31.15 3.14 -27.78
N ALA A 560 30.45 2.25 -27.05
CA ALA A 560 29.74 2.61 -25.82
C ALA A 560 30.64 3.34 -24.82
N ASP A 561 30.05 4.29 -24.08
CA ASP A 561 30.76 5.01 -23.02
C ASP A 561 31.03 4.09 -21.81
N LEU A 562 32.28 3.70 -21.63
CA LEU A 562 32.73 2.87 -20.50
C LEU A 562 33.58 3.67 -19.49
N SER A 563 33.50 4.99 -19.49
CA SER A 563 34.26 5.90 -18.61
C SER A 563 34.05 5.67 -17.11
N TRP A 564 32.93 5.00 -16.75
CA TRP A 564 32.62 4.59 -15.36
C TRP A 564 33.46 3.42 -14.83
N ARG A 565 34.29 2.81 -15.67
CA ARG A 565 35.13 1.64 -15.30
C ARG A 565 36.55 2.01 -14.85
N TYR A 566 36.74 3.23 -14.37
CA TYR A 566 38.02 3.68 -13.80
C TYR A 566 38.43 2.94 -12.53
#